data_a2593ceb674b347a4c9cc190e3f3961d
#
_entry.id   a2593ceb674b347a4c9cc190e3f3961d
#
_cell.length_a   1.000
_cell.length_b   1.000
_cell.length_c   1.000
_cell.angle_alpha   90.00
_cell.angle_beta   90.00
_cell.angle_gamma   90.00
#
_symmetry.space_group_name_H-M   'P 1'
#
loop_
_entity.id
_entity.type
_entity.pdbx_description
1 polymer ?
#
loop_
_entity_poly.entity_id
_entity_poly.type
_entity_poly.pdbx_seq_one_letter_code
_entity_poly.pdbx_strand_id
1 'polypeptide(L)'
;MKINTNFDLIDKNKVSFLENILGSKFLYKNKIAPYGTHWIFFNENFNNKDLGLDGHPKRGKNIPLLKGYKRMFAGANLVFRKKIYFEDKIKKKTEIKSLLKKRSDNKNIYFLT
;
A
#
# COMPACT_ATOMS: atom_id res chain seq x y z
N MET A 1 -14.62 1.34 13.17
CA MET A 1 -13.63 1.88 12.19
C MET A 1 -14.01 1.45 10.79
N LYS A 2 -13.72 2.26 9.81
CA LYS A 2 -14.14 2.00 8.44
C LYS A 2 -13.19 0.98 7.78
N ILE A 3 -13.75 -0.11 7.26
CA ILE A 3 -13.01 -1.09 6.47
C ILE A 3 -13.15 -0.70 5.00
N ASN A 4 -12.03 -0.52 4.32
CA ASN A 4 -11.99 -0.35 2.87
C ASN A 4 -11.69 -1.68 2.20
N THR A 5 -12.42 -1.96 1.13
CA THR A 5 -12.23 -3.17 0.33
C THR A 5 -11.99 -2.79 -1.12
N ASN A 6 -10.92 -3.29 -1.69
CA ASN A 6 -10.54 -3.08 -3.09
C ASN A 6 -10.27 -4.44 -3.74
N PHE A 7 -10.51 -4.51 -5.04
CA PHE A 7 -10.26 -5.70 -5.86
C PHE A 7 -9.28 -5.37 -6.96
N ASP A 8 -8.48 -6.34 -7.35
CA ASP A 8 -7.54 -6.23 -8.47
C ASP A 8 -7.25 -7.62 -9.06
N LEU A 9 -6.56 -7.64 -10.18
CA LEU A 9 -6.07 -8.83 -10.85
C LEU A 9 -4.55 -8.85 -10.81
N ILE A 10 -3.94 -9.97 -10.49
CA ILE A 10 -2.48 -10.13 -10.56
C ILE A 10 -2.06 -10.28 -12.03
N ASP A 11 -1.91 -9.15 -12.69
CA ASP A 11 -1.52 -9.09 -14.09
C ASP A 11 -0.02 -9.38 -14.25
N LYS A 12 0.28 -10.44 -15.00
CA LYS A 12 1.64 -10.86 -15.34
C LYS A 12 2.44 -9.74 -16.04
N ASN A 13 1.81 -8.99 -16.93
CA ASN A 13 2.50 -7.92 -17.66
C ASN A 13 2.97 -6.81 -16.73
N LYS A 14 2.16 -6.44 -15.74
CA LYS A 14 2.53 -5.44 -14.74
C LYS A 14 3.73 -5.88 -13.90
N VAL A 15 3.78 -7.15 -13.54
CA VAL A 15 4.93 -7.72 -12.84
C VAL A 15 6.17 -7.79 -13.74
N SER A 16 6.00 -8.06 -15.03
CA SER A 16 7.08 -8.03 -16.03
C SER A 16 7.73 -6.63 -16.13
N PHE A 17 6.94 -5.56 -16.05
CA PHE A 17 7.50 -4.20 -16.01
C PHE A 17 8.37 -3.99 -14.77
N LEU A 18 7.98 -4.53 -13.64
CA LEU A 18 8.80 -4.46 -12.42
C LEU A 18 10.16 -5.17 -12.60
N GLU A 19 10.18 -6.33 -13.26
CA GLU A 19 11.45 -6.99 -13.61
C GLU A 19 12.37 -6.11 -14.42
N ASN A 20 11.83 -5.43 -15.44
CA ASN A 20 12.60 -4.55 -16.30
C ASN A 20 13.19 -3.38 -15.52
N ILE A 21 12.44 -2.82 -14.58
CA ILE A 21 12.90 -1.71 -13.73
C ILE A 21 14.00 -2.17 -12.77
N LEU A 22 13.86 -3.34 -12.18
CA LEU A 22 14.81 -3.89 -11.21
C LEU A 22 16.03 -4.57 -11.87
N GLY A 23 15.98 -4.80 -13.17
CA GLY A 23 17.05 -5.52 -13.89
C GLY A 23 17.21 -6.97 -13.47
N SER A 24 16.19 -7.57 -12.90
CA SER A 24 16.21 -8.94 -12.35
C SER A 24 15.09 -9.77 -12.94
N LYS A 25 15.41 -11.01 -13.33
CA LYS A 25 14.41 -11.97 -13.78
C LYS A 25 14.00 -12.88 -12.62
N PHE A 26 12.86 -12.62 -12.03
CA PHE A 26 12.34 -13.37 -10.89
C PHE A 26 10.97 -14.01 -11.14
N LEU A 27 10.42 -13.82 -12.35
CA LEU A 27 9.01 -14.02 -12.63
C LEU A 27 8.57 -15.42 -13.01
N TYR A 28 9.45 -16.30 -13.45
CA TYR A 28 8.98 -17.35 -14.35
C TYR A 28 9.04 -18.80 -13.87
N LYS A 29 9.21 -19.02 -12.59
CA LYS A 29 9.03 -20.39 -12.08
C LYS A 29 7.61 -20.53 -11.48
N ASN A 30 6.82 -21.46 -12.05
CA ASN A 30 5.56 -21.95 -11.48
C ASN A 30 4.35 -20.99 -11.44
N LYS A 31 4.27 -19.96 -12.28
CA LYS A 31 3.13 -19.01 -12.32
C LYS A 31 2.84 -18.31 -11.00
N ILE A 32 3.80 -18.27 -10.09
CA ILE A 32 3.68 -17.67 -8.76
C ILE A 32 4.22 -16.25 -8.79
N ALA A 33 3.43 -15.31 -8.27
CA ALA A 33 3.88 -13.95 -8.05
C ALA A 33 4.88 -13.91 -6.88
N PRO A 34 6.05 -13.27 -7.02
CA PRO A 34 7.02 -13.12 -5.93
C PRO A 34 6.42 -12.41 -4.72
N TYR A 35 6.91 -12.72 -3.54
CA TYR A 35 6.54 -12.01 -2.31
C TYR A 35 6.82 -10.50 -2.43
N GLY A 36 5.87 -9.69 -2.01
CA GLY A 36 5.95 -8.24 -2.14
C GLY A 36 5.35 -7.67 -3.42
N THR A 37 5.10 -8.49 -4.45
CA THR A 37 4.51 -8.04 -5.72
C THR A 37 3.13 -7.39 -5.53
N HIS A 38 2.38 -7.78 -4.51
CA HIS A 38 1.07 -7.20 -4.23
C HIS A 38 1.11 -5.68 -4.00
N TRP A 39 2.26 -5.10 -3.65
CA TRP A 39 2.39 -3.65 -3.45
C TRP A 39 2.27 -2.82 -4.74
N ILE A 40 2.46 -3.41 -5.91
CA ILE A 40 2.27 -2.71 -7.19
C ILE A 40 0.82 -2.76 -7.69
N PHE A 41 -0.04 -3.50 -7.00
CA PHE A 41 -1.47 -3.63 -7.31
C PHE A 41 -2.31 -2.73 -6.40
N PHE A 42 -3.61 -2.67 -6.67
CA PHE A 42 -4.58 -1.84 -5.97
C PHE A 42 -4.29 -0.33 -6.08
N ASN A 43 -3.78 0.10 -7.21
CA ASN A 43 -3.58 1.51 -7.49
C ASN A 43 -4.95 2.18 -7.66
N GLU A 44 -5.21 3.15 -6.83
CA GLU A 44 -6.43 3.95 -6.92
C GLU A 44 -6.22 5.10 -7.90
N ASN A 45 -7.25 5.37 -8.70
CA ASN A 45 -7.26 6.51 -9.61
C ASN A 45 -7.91 7.71 -8.93
N PHE A 46 -7.12 8.76 -8.71
CA PHE A 46 -7.58 9.99 -8.07
C PHE A 46 -7.63 11.14 -9.08
N ASN A 47 -8.65 11.99 -8.95
CA ASN A 47 -8.64 13.26 -9.65
C ASN A 47 -7.55 14.17 -9.08
N ASN A 48 -7.01 15.04 -9.90
CA ASN A 48 -5.96 15.98 -9.46
C ASN A 48 -6.39 16.84 -8.27
N LYS A 49 -7.66 17.25 -8.21
CA LYS A 49 -8.23 17.99 -7.06
C LYS A 49 -8.22 17.23 -5.73
N ASP A 50 -8.14 15.90 -5.77
CA ASP A 50 -8.15 15.04 -4.60
C ASP A 50 -6.73 14.69 -4.11
N LEU A 51 -5.71 15.17 -4.82
CA LEU A 51 -4.31 15.01 -4.45
C LEU A 51 -3.82 16.19 -3.60
N GLY A 52 -2.95 15.88 -2.64
CA GLY A 52 -2.20 16.86 -1.88
C GLY A 52 -0.98 17.37 -2.67
N LEU A 53 -0.28 18.34 -2.10
CA LEU A 53 0.95 18.91 -2.69
C LEU A 53 2.08 17.88 -2.82
N ASP A 54 2.04 16.84 -2.02
CA ASP A 54 2.99 15.71 -2.02
C ASP A 54 2.63 14.61 -3.04
N GLY A 55 1.58 14.81 -3.83
CA GLY A 55 1.09 13.83 -4.80
C GLY A 55 0.31 12.66 -4.21
N HIS A 56 0.12 12.62 -2.90
CA HIS A 56 -0.72 11.61 -2.25
C HIS A 56 -2.17 12.07 -2.14
N PRO A 57 -3.13 11.13 -2.04
CA PRO A 57 -4.53 11.47 -1.77
C PRO A 57 -4.66 12.33 -0.49
N LYS A 58 -5.51 13.34 -0.54
CA LYS A 58 -5.80 14.17 0.62
C LYS A 58 -6.28 13.31 1.79
N ARG A 59 -5.76 13.59 2.97
CA ARG A 59 -6.17 12.94 4.21
C ARG A 59 -7.55 13.45 4.68
N GLY A 60 -8.18 12.69 5.56
CA GLY A 60 -9.49 13.03 6.15
C GLY A 60 -10.62 12.10 5.72
N LYS A 61 -10.43 11.32 4.65
CA LYS A 61 -11.42 10.33 4.18
C LYS A 61 -11.11 8.91 4.70
N ASN A 62 -9.95 8.40 4.37
CA ASN A 62 -9.51 7.04 4.75
C ASN A 62 -8.43 7.07 5.84
N ILE A 63 -7.61 8.09 5.84
CA ILE A 63 -6.55 8.33 6.84
C ILE A 63 -6.91 9.62 7.60
N PRO A 64 -6.80 9.64 8.93
CA PRO A 64 -7.10 10.82 9.74
C PRO A 64 -6.37 12.07 9.26
N LEU A 65 -7.06 13.22 9.31
CA LEU A 65 -6.46 14.49 8.99
C LEU A 65 -5.71 15.03 10.23
N LEU A 66 -4.40 15.07 10.14
CA LEU A 66 -3.52 15.69 11.13
C LEU A 66 -2.86 16.91 10.47
N LYS A 67 -3.40 18.09 10.72
CA LYS A 67 -2.85 19.34 10.16
C LYS A 67 -1.43 19.59 10.65
N GLY A 68 -0.55 20.01 9.74
CA GLY A 68 0.85 20.34 10.06
C GLY A 68 1.79 19.15 10.22
N TYR A 69 1.31 17.92 10.04
CA TYR A 69 2.13 16.72 10.14
C TYR A 69 2.48 16.16 8.76
N LYS A 70 3.73 15.80 8.59
CA LYS A 70 4.19 15.03 7.43
C LYS A 70 3.90 13.55 7.66
N ARG A 71 3.59 12.84 6.57
CA ARG A 71 3.38 11.40 6.59
C ARG A 71 4.70 10.69 6.26
N MET A 72 5.05 9.71 7.07
CA MET A 72 6.23 8.87 6.85
C MET A 72 5.87 7.40 7.07
N PHE A 73 6.48 6.52 6.30
CA PHE A 73 6.40 5.09 6.52
C PHE A 73 7.32 4.69 7.67
N ALA A 74 6.79 4.03 8.69
CA ALA A 74 7.56 3.63 9.87
C ALA A 74 7.98 2.15 9.81
N GLY A 75 7.17 1.29 9.23
CA GLY A 75 7.47 -0.14 9.13
C GLY A 75 6.25 -0.97 8.79
N ALA A 76 6.47 -2.26 8.57
CA ALA A 76 5.42 -3.22 8.32
C ALA A 76 5.82 -4.61 8.82
N ASN A 77 4.84 -5.39 9.24
CA ASN A 77 4.96 -6.83 9.41
C ASN A 77 4.18 -7.54 8.31
N LEU A 78 4.83 -8.43 7.59
CA LEU A 78 4.25 -9.17 6.49
C LEU A 78 4.21 -10.66 6.82
N VAL A 79 3.05 -11.25 6.68
CA VAL A 79 2.84 -12.69 6.85
C VAL A 79 2.24 -13.27 5.59
N PHE A 80 3.00 -14.08 4.90
CA PHE A 80 2.58 -14.74 3.66
C PHE A 80 2.07 -16.15 4.01
N ARG A 81 0.76 -16.34 3.98
CA ARG A 81 0.11 -17.62 4.34
C ARG A 81 -0.11 -18.53 3.13
N LYS A 82 -0.33 -17.94 1.96
CA LYS A 82 -0.55 -18.65 0.71
C LYS A 82 0.19 -17.96 -0.43
N LYS A 83 0.53 -18.73 -1.45
CA LYS A 83 1.10 -18.20 -2.69
C LYS A 83 0.01 -17.48 -3.48
N ILE A 84 0.39 -16.42 -4.17
CA ILE A 84 -0.45 -15.69 -5.11
C ILE A 84 0.02 -16.08 -6.51
N TYR A 85 -0.91 -16.47 -7.36
CA TYR A 85 -0.63 -16.86 -8.74
C TYR A 85 -0.95 -15.74 -9.70
N PHE A 86 -0.29 -15.72 -10.85
CA PHE A 86 -0.68 -14.82 -11.94
C PHE A 86 -2.12 -15.10 -12.35
N GLU A 87 -2.84 -14.05 -12.74
CA GLU A 87 -4.26 -14.04 -13.10
C GLU A 87 -5.22 -14.31 -11.94
N ASP A 88 -4.74 -14.40 -10.70
CA ASP A 88 -5.61 -14.43 -9.53
C ASP A 88 -6.35 -13.11 -9.35
N LYS A 89 -7.65 -13.21 -9.12
CA LYS A 89 -8.45 -12.09 -8.61
C LYS A 89 -8.24 -11.96 -7.12
N ILE A 90 -7.75 -10.82 -6.70
CA ILE A 90 -7.37 -10.57 -5.30
C ILE A 90 -8.21 -9.47 -4.68
N LYS A 91 -8.40 -9.58 -3.38
CA LYS A 91 -9.13 -8.62 -2.57
C LYS A 91 -8.24 -8.08 -1.46
N LYS A 92 -8.12 -6.76 -1.39
CA LYS A 92 -7.45 -6.07 -0.28
C LYS A 92 -8.49 -5.52 0.68
N LYS A 93 -8.36 -5.86 1.95
CA LYS A 93 -9.06 -5.20 3.05
C LYS A 93 -8.08 -4.32 3.81
N THR A 94 -8.46 -3.09 4.03
CA THR A 94 -7.67 -2.12 4.82
C THR A 94 -8.50 -1.64 6.00
N GLU A 95 -7.93 -1.73 7.19
CA GLU A 95 -8.54 -1.31 8.44
C GLU A 95 -7.53 -0.51 9.25
N ILE A 96 -7.95 0.63 9.79
CA ILE A 96 -7.16 1.38 10.77
C ILE A 96 -7.49 0.80 12.15
N LYS A 97 -6.49 0.26 12.82
CA LYS A 97 -6.64 -0.35 14.14
C LYS A 97 -6.38 0.61 15.28
N SER A 98 -5.45 1.53 15.10
CA SER A 98 -5.11 2.48 16.16
C SER A 98 -4.48 3.75 15.61
N LEU A 99 -4.65 4.82 16.37
CA LEU A 99 -3.92 6.07 16.22
C LEU A 99 -3.35 6.44 17.58
N LEU A 100 -2.04 6.28 17.76
CA LEU A 100 -1.35 6.54 19.01
C LEU A 100 -0.51 7.81 18.90
N LYS A 101 -0.71 8.71 19.86
CA LYS A 101 0.11 9.92 20.03
C LYS A 101 1.27 9.59 20.99
N LYS A 102 2.48 9.86 20.56
CA LYS A 102 3.67 9.84 21.41
C LYS A 102 4.34 11.20 21.41
N ARG A 103 4.91 11.59 22.54
CA ARG A 103 5.71 12.80 22.67
C ARG A 103 7.19 12.43 22.80
N SER A 104 8.01 13.04 21.97
CA SER A 104 9.47 12.89 22.01
C SER A 104 10.11 14.24 21.72
N ASP A 105 11.07 14.66 22.55
CA ASP A 105 11.84 15.91 22.39
C ASP A 105 10.96 17.13 22.12
N ASN A 106 9.90 17.34 22.92
CA ASN A 106 8.90 18.39 22.77
C ASN A 106 8.11 18.37 21.45
N LYS A 107 8.18 17.28 20.70
CA LYS A 107 7.39 17.07 19.47
C LYS A 107 6.37 15.96 19.66
N ASN A 108 5.22 16.13 19.02
CA ASN A 108 4.22 15.06 18.95
C ASN A 108 4.45 14.22 17.70
N ILE A 109 4.40 12.91 17.88
CA ILE A 109 4.44 11.93 16.80
C ILE A 109 3.18 11.09 16.89
N TYR A 110 2.53 10.86 15.77
CA TYR A 110 1.36 10.00 15.68
C TYR A 110 1.68 8.73 14.92
N PHE A 111 1.39 7.59 15.53
CA PHE A 111 1.50 6.27 14.90
C PHE A 111 0.13 5.77 14.50
N LEU A 112 -0.07 5.59 13.21
CA LEU A 112 -1.25 5.01 12.62
C LEU A 112 -0.94 3.54 12.26
N THR A 113 -1.72 2.61 12.79
CA THR A 113 -1.62 1.19 12.49
C THR A 113 -2.87 0.70 11.80
#